data_51be25c12816220cf4b16fbcd03e752a
#
_entry.id   51be25c12816220cf4b16fbcd03e752a
#
_cell.length_a   1.000
_cell.length_b   1.000
_cell.length_c   1.000
_cell.angle_alpha   90.00
_cell.angle_beta   90.00
_cell.angle_gamma   90.00
#
_symmetry.space_group_name_H-M   'P 1'
#
loop_
_entity.id
_entity.type
_entity.pdbx_description
1 polymer ?
#
loop_
_entity_poly.entity_id
_entity_poly.type
_entity_poly.pdbx_seq_one_letter_code
_entity_poly.pdbx_strand_id
1 'polypeptide(L)'
;MAIVKSKLLRQLSKNYPNFLKKDLEKFIDIILKEIRLTLKRGERVELRGFGVFSTKIQKARISRNPRTGEKVNTTQKKIIHFKMAKDLFKKLNDE
;
A
#
# COMPACT_ATOMS: atom_id res chain seq x y z
N MET A 1 8.31 -12.39 -9.27
CA MET A 1 8.75 -12.40 -7.86
C MET A 1 8.51 -11.06 -7.20
N ALA A 2 8.17 -11.09 -5.93
CA ALA A 2 7.91 -9.85 -5.20
C ALA A 2 9.19 -9.26 -4.64
N ILE A 3 9.23 -7.93 -4.54
CA ILE A 3 10.28 -7.27 -3.76
C ILE A 3 9.76 -7.14 -2.33
N VAL A 4 10.49 -7.69 -1.37
CA VAL A 4 10.14 -7.59 0.04
C VAL A 4 10.90 -6.43 0.67
N LYS A 5 10.45 -5.98 1.85
CA LYS A 5 11.04 -4.83 2.54
C LYS A 5 12.55 -4.96 2.74
N SER A 6 13.02 -6.13 3.15
CA SER A 6 14.45 -6.36 3.37
C SER A 6 15.27 -6.22 2.09
N LYS A 7 14.72 -6.66 0.96
CA LYS A 7 15.39 -6.52 -0.32
C LYS A 7 15.42 -5.06 -0.77
N LEU A 8 14.31 -4.35 -0.59
CA LEU A 8 14.23 -2.91 -0.90
C LEU A 8 15.27 -2.14 -0.07
N LEU A 9 15.36 -2.42 1.22
CA LEU A 9 16.32 -1.80 2.12
C LEU A 9 17.76 -2.07 1.66
N ARG A 10 18.04 -3.29 1.22
CA ARG A 10 19.37 -3.67 0.71
C ARG A 10 19.72 -2.88 -0.54
N GLN A 11 18.78 -2.71 -1.46
CA GLN A 11 18.99 -1.92 -2.67
C GLN A 11 19.22 -0.46 -2.36
N LEU A 12 18.47 0.11 -1.41
CA LEU A 12 18.66 1.48 -0.96
C LEU A 12 20.04 1.67 -0.33
N SER A 13 20.45 0.75 0.52
CA SER A 13 21.76 0.79 1.16
C SER A 13 22.89 0.74 0.13
N LYS A 14 22.72 -0.05 -0.92
CA LYS A 14 23.69 -0.15 -2.02
C LYS A 14 23.80 1.15 -2.81
N ASN A 15 22.67 1.81 -3.07
CA ASN A 15 22.62 3.06 -3.84
C ASN A 15 23.01 4.28 -3.01
N TYR A 16 22.89 4.20 -1.70
CA TYR A 16 23.18 5.30 -0.78
C TYR A 16 24.13 4.83 0.31
N PRO A 17 25.39 4.51 -0.04
CA PRO A 17 26.31 3.89 0.91
C PRO A 17 26.74 4.83 2.06
N ASN A 18 26.49 6.13 1.93
CA ASN A 18 26.85 7.09 2.96
C ASN A 18 25.87 7.09 4.16
N PHE A 19 24.71 6.44 3.99
CA PHE A 19 23.72 6.32 5.06
C PHE A 19 23.85 4.99 5.76
N LEU A 20 23.67 4.99 7.07
CA LEU A 20 23.60 3.74 7.83
C LEU A 20 22.36 2.97 7.44
N LYS A 21 22.50 1.66 7.31
CA LYS A 21 21.39 0.78 6.94
C LYS A 21 20.23 0.93 7.92
N LYS A 22 20.50 1.03 9.21
CA LYS A 22 19.45 1.18 10.23
C LYS A 22 18.70 2.51 10.08
N ASP A 23 19.36 3.56 9.60
CA ASP A 23 18.72 4.85 9.38
C ASP A 23 17.80 4.78 8.15
N LEU A 24 18.23 4.10 7.09
CA LEU A 24 17.39 3.88 5.90
C LEU A 24 16.16 3.06 6.26
N GLU A 25 16.31 2.04 7.10
CA GLU A 25 15.19 1.24 7.59
C GLU A 25 14.21 2.10 8.37
N LYS A 26 14.72 2.98 9.23
CA LYS A 26 13.90 3.91 10.00
C LYS A 26 13.13 4.85 9.09
N PHE A 27 13.75 5.36 8.03
CA PHE A 27 13.08 6.24 7.06
C PHE A 27 11.93 5.51 6.37
N ILE A 28 12.14 4.27 5.94
CA ILE A 28 11.09 3.46 5.32
C ILE A 28 9.93 3.28 6.29
N ASP A 29 10.22 2.93 7.55
CA ASP A 29 9.19 2.71 8.56
C ASP A 29 8.39 3.99 8.86
N ILE A 30 9.04 5.14 8.89
CA ILE A 30 8.38 6.44 9.09
C ILE A 30 7.43 6.72 7.92
N ILE A 31 7.89 6.53 6.69
CA ILE A 31 7.07 6.76 5.49
C ILE A 31 5.83 5.88 5.51
N LEU A 32 6.01 4.59 5.74
CA LEU A 32 4.89 3.64 5.78
C LEU A 32 3.92 3.95 6.91
N LYS A 33 4.43 4.37 8.06
CA LYS A 33 3.60 4.76 9.20
C LYS A 33 2.75 5.98 8.88
N GLU A 34 3.33 7.01 8.25
CA GLU A 34 2.62 8.22 7.88
C GLU A 34 1.50 7.92 6.87
N ILE A 35 1.79 7.07 5.89
CA ILE A 35 0.79 6.64 4.91
C ILE A 35 -0.37 5.93 5.63
N ARG A 36 -0.05 4.99 6.52
CA ARG A 36 -1.05 4.23 7.25
C ARG A 36 -1.95 5.12 8.12
N LEU A 37 -1.34 6.05 8.86
CA LEU A 37 -2.08 6.94 9.74
C LEU A 37 -2.98 7.90 8.97
N THR A 38 -2.51 8.40 7.82
CA THR A 38 -3.30 9.27 6.96
C THR A 38 -4.53 8.54 6.44
N LEU A 39 -4.34 7.32 5.95
CA LEU A 39 -5.44 6.49 5.45
C LEU A 39 -6.41 6.10 6.57
N LYS A 40 -5.90 5.87 7.77
CA LYS A 40 -6.75 5.57 8.92
C LYS A 40 -7.69 6.73 9.26
N ARG A 41 -7.23 7.97 9.07
CA ARG A 41 -8.07 9.16 9.28
C ARG A 41 -9.08 9.39 8.16
N GLY A 42 -9.05 8.58 7.10
CA GLY A 42 -9.92 8.74 5.94
C GLY A 42 -9.42 9.76 4.93
N GLU A 43 -8.20 10.24 5.07
CA GLU A 43 -7.59 11.18 4.15
C GLU A 43 -6.86 10.42 3.04
N ARG A 44 -6.71 11.09 1.89
CA ARG A 44 -5.98 10.50 0.75
C ARG A 44 -4.49 10.76 0.87
N VAL A 45 -3.70 9.85 0.31
CA VAL A 45 -2.25 10.02 0.16
C VAL A 45 -1.97 10.17 -1.33
N GLU A 46 -1.58 11.35 -1.75
CA GLU A 46 -1.26 11.64 -3.14
C GLU A 46 0.25 11.68 -3.32
N LEU A 47 0.76 10.74 -4.11
CA LEU A 47 2.18 10.67 -4.47
C LEU A 47 2.31 11.03 -5.93
N ARG A 48 2.70 12.27 -6.19
CA ARG A 48 2.77 12.84 -7.53
C ARG A 48 3.66 11.98 -8.45
N GLY A 49 3.12 11.66 -9.61
CA GLY A 49 3.83 10.81 -10.57
C GLY A 49 3.69 9.31 -10.29
N PHE A 50 3.17 8.94 -9.13
CA PHE A 50 3.00 7.54 -8.76
C PHE A 50 1.52 7.15 -8.70
N GLY A 51 0.75 7.81 -7.85
CA GLY A 51 -0.66 7.51 -7.72
C GLY A 51 -1.27 8.06 -6.45
N VAL A 52 -2.52 7.70 -6.22
CA VAL A 52 -3.29 8.14 -5.07
C VAL A 52 -3.83 6.92 -4.32
N PHE A 53 -3.53 6.86 -3.04
CA PHE A 53 -4.15 5.90 -2.13
C PHE A 53 -5.32 6.56 -1.42
N SER A 54 -6.44 5.87 -1.35
CA SER A 54 -7.61 6.32 -0.61
C SER A 54 -8.26 5.13 0.06
N THR A 55 -9.14 5.41 1.02
CA THR A 55 -9.90 4.35 1.67
C THR A 55 -11.34 4.38 1.17
N LYS A 56 -11.92 3.19 1.05
CA LYS A 56 -13.33 2.99 0.76
C LYS A 56 -13.92 2.12 1.86
N ILE A 57 -15.18 2.36 2.13
CA ILE A 57 -15.90 1.56 3.10
C ILE A 57 -16.60 0.44 2.34
N GLN A 58 -16.24 -0.80 2.67
CA GLN A 58 -16.94 -1.97 2.17
C GLN A 58 -18.10 -2.24 3.11
N LYS A 59 -19.33 -2.18 2.58
CA LYS A 59 -20.54 -2.36 3.37
C LYS A 59 -20.62 -3.78 3.93
N ALA A 60 -21.23 -3.90 5.10
CA ALA A 60 -21.58 -5.20 5.67
C ALA A 60 -22.50 -5.94 4.71
N ARG A 61 -22.28 -7.23 4.56
CA ARG A 61 -23.09 -8.06 3.68
C ARG A 61 -23.16 -9.47 4.22
N ILE A 62 -24.22 -10.20 3.78
CA ILE A 62 -24.37 -11.61 4.06
C ILE A 62 -23.95 -12.36 2.81
N SER A 63 -23.01 -13.27 2.95
CA SER A 63 -22.57 -14.14 1.87
C SER A 63 -22.70 -15.60 2.30
N ARG A 64 -22.61 -16.52 1.33
CA ARG A 64 -22.67 -17.95 1.64
C ARG A 64 -21.30 -18.57 1.47
N ASN A 65 -20.97 -19.44 2.42
CA ASN A 65 -19.77 -20.26 2.31
C ASN A 65 -19.99 -21.28 1.18
N PRO A 66 -19.17 -21.29 0.11
CA PRO A 66 -19.35 -22.21 -0.99
C PRO A 66 -19.17 -23.67 -0.62
N ARG A 67 -18.52 -23.99 0.48
CA ARG A 67 -18.33 -25.37 0.94
C ARG A 67 -19.51 -25.91 1.69
N THR A 68 -20.08 -25.12 2.61
CA THR A 68 -21.10 -25.57 3.54
C THR A 68 -22.48 -25.00 3.23
N GLY A 69 -22.56 -23.96 2.42
CA GLY A 69 -23.80 -23.25 2.16
C GLY A 69 -24.26 -22.37 3.31
N GLU A 70 -23.50 -22.29 4.40
CA GLU A 70 -23.82 -21.47 5.55
C GLU A 70 -23.72 -19.99 5.23
N LYS A 71 -24.59 -19.19 5.85
CA LYS A 71 -24.53 -17.73 5.73
C LYS A 71 -23.38 -17.19 6.58
N VAL A 72 -22.58 -16.34 5.96
CA VAL A 72 -21.45 -15.67 6.64
C VAL A 72 -21.73 -14.18 6.66
N ASN A 73 -21.75 -13.59 7.86
CA ASN A 73 -21.91 -12.14 8.02
C ASN A 73 -20.56 -11.48 7.87
N THR A 74 -20.42 -10.61 6.85
CA THR A 74 -19.23 -9.80 6.66
C THR A 74 -19.50 -8.42 7.23
N THR A 75 -18.74 -8.02 8.25
CA THR A 75 -18.86 -6.70 8.85
C THR A 75 -18.30 -5.61 7.94
N GLN A 76 -18.71 -4.37 8.18
CA GLN A 76 -18.22 -3.21 7.46
C GLN A 76 -16.71 -3.06 7.70
N LYS A 77 -15.97 -2.82 6.62
CA LYS A 77 -14.52 -2.68 6.68
C LYS A 77 -14.04 -1.49 5.84
N LYS A 78 -12.90 -0.95 6.23
CA LYS A 78 -12.18 -0.01 5.38
C LYS A 78 -11.21 -0.80 4.51
N ILE A 79 -11.22 -0.52 3.22
CA ILE A 79 -10.28 -1.10 2.27
C ILE A 79 -9.54 0.00 1.55
N ILE A 80 -8.34 -0.31 1.07
CA ILE A 80 -7.52 0.65 0.34
C ILE A 80 -7.83 0.55 -1.14
N HIS A 81 -8.00 1.72 -1.76
CA HIS A 81 -8.15 1.86 -3.21
C HIS A 81 -6.94 2.63 -3.72
N PHE A 82 -6.28 2.10 -4.72
CA PHE A 82 -5.14 2.76 -5.35
C PHE A 82 -5.49 3.13 -6.79
N LYS A 83 -5.29 4.41 -7.12
CA LYS A 83 -5.44 4.90 -8.49
C LYS A 83 -4.07 5.29 -9.01
N MET A 84 -3.63 4.62 -10.06
CA MET A 84 -2.33 4.85 -10.67
C MET A 84 -2.29 6.19 -11.42
N ALA A 85 -1.19 6.94 -11.27
CA ALA A 85 -0.96 8.17 -12.03
C ALA A 85 -0.65 7.85 -13.50
N LYS A 86 -0.95 8.79 -14.38
CA LYS A 86 -0.65 8.64 -15.81
C LYS A 86 0.83 8.40 -16.06
N ASP A 87 1.69 9.09 -15.33
CA ASP A 87 3.13 8.95 -15.48
C ASP A 87 3.59 7.54 -15.15
N LEU A 88 3.05 6.94 -14.09
CA LEU A 88 3.37 5.57 -13.72
C LEU A 88 2.88 4.60 -14.80
N PHE A 89 1.68 4.80 -15.31
CA PHE A 89 1.11 3.99 -16.37
C PHE A 89 2.02 4.01 -17.61
N LYS A 90 2.47 5.19 -18.01
CA LYS A 90 3.36 5.33 -19.16
C LYS A 90 4.66 4.60 -18.93
N LYS A 91 5.30 4.76 -17.78
CA LYS A 91 6.56 4.11 -17.47
C LYS A 91 6.46 2.59 -17.45
N LEU A 92 5.30 2.06 -17.07
CA LEU A 92 5.08 0.62 -17.05
C LEU A 92 4.85 0.04 -18.46
N ASN A 93 4.31 0.83 -19.38
CA ASN A 93 3.87 0.32 -20.68
C ASN A 93 4.70 0.79 -21.86
N ASP A 94 5.35 1.94 -21.79
CA ASP A 94 6.07 2.56 -22.90
C ASP A 94 7.58 2.45 -22.79
N GLU A 95 8.06 1.90 -21.71
CA GLU A 95 9.50 1.72 -21.48
C GLU A 95 10.04 0.39 -22.00
#